data_2683fd4a4b5c5d2c05580c2493793a2e
#
_entry.id   2683fd4a4b5c5d2c05580c2493793a2e
#
_cell.length_a   1.000
_cell.length_b   1.000
_cell.length_c   1.000
_cell.angle_alpha   90.00
_cell.angle_beta   90.00
_cell.angle_gamma   90.00
#
_symmetry.space_group_name_H-M   'P 1'
#
loop_
_entity.id
_entity.type
_entity.pdbx_description
1 polymer ?
#
loop_
_entity_poly.entity_id
_entity_poly.type
_entity_poly.pdbx_seq_one_letter_code
_entity_poly.pdbx_strand_id
1 'polypeptide(L)'
;YSYTFRPRRAKKLMTQKIVKHHHSLNALAIRTQTVYISGKPELPTASARVYLDVEGIPDENFYYLIGLIIDDGTNVTTHSFWANDKSEEKTIWMSFLEVMKLIPDVALFHYGSYETKFIKQMGSEYGGNTELLEKIRSRSFNVLSAIYGHIYFPTYSNDLKSIASFIGFKWSD
;
A
#
# COMPACT_ATOMS: atom_id res chain seq x y z
N TYR A 1 -26.16 -8.54 -35.24
CA TYR A 1 -26.26 -8.14 -33.83
C TYR A 1 -25.56 -6.80 -33.67
N SER A 2 -26.30 -5.70 -33.48
CA SER A 2 -25.72 -4.38 -33.18
C SER A 2 -25.48 -4.27 -31.67
N TYR A 3 -24.23 -4.16 -31.29
CA TYR A 3 -23.83 -3.96 -29.89
C TYR A 3 -23.97 -2.47 -29.57
N THR A 4 -25.00 -2.09 -28.83
CA THR A 4 -25.15 -0.73 -28.32
C THR A 4 -24.43 -0.62 -26.98
N PHE A 5 -23.26 0.01 -26.97
CA PHE A 5 -22.54 0.36 -25.77
C PHE A 5 -23.35 1.42 -25.00
N ARG A 6 -23.88 1.07 -23.84
CA ARG A 6 -24.47 2.03 -22.90
C ARG A 6 -23.40 2.43 -21.89
N PRO A 7 -22.89 3.67 -21.92
CA PRO A 7 -21.96 4.12 -20.92
C PRO A 7 -22.65 4.09 -19.54
N ARG A 8 -22.03 3.46 -18.55
CA ARG A 8 -22.49 3.55 -17.16
C ARG A 8 -22.54 5.02 -16.76
N ARG A 9 -23.69 5.51 -16.30
CA ARG A 9 -23.80 6.85 -15.73
C ARG A 9 -22.78 6.95 -14.59
N ALA A 10 -21.78 7.82 -14.76
CA ALA A 10 -20.85 8.15 -13.69
C ALA A 10 -21.68 8.69 -12.52
N LYS A 11 -21.64 8.02 -11.37
CA LYS A 11 -22.12 8.62 -10.12
C LYS A 11 -21.32 9.89 -9.92
N LYS A 12 -22.02 11.01 -9.73
CA LYS A 12 -21.44 12.31 -9.39
C LYS A 12 -20.73 12.15 -8.04
N LEU A 13 -19.46 11.77 -8.07
CA LEU A 13 -18.60 11.71 -6.88
C LEU A 13 -17.98 13.09 -6.70
N MET A 14 -18.11 13.59 -5.48
CA MET A 14 -17.60 14.88 -5.03
C MET A 14 -16.10 15.03 -5.35
N THR A 15 -15.78 16.10 -6.01
CA THR A 15 -14.60 16.99 -6.00
C THR A 15 -13.16 16.44 -5.79
N GLN A 16 -12.86 15.17 -5.77
CA GLN A 16 -11.49 14.73 -5.99
C GLN A 16 -11.25 14.61 -7.51
N LYS A 17 -10.23 15.31 -8.03
CA LYS A 17 -9.73 15.12 -9.38
C LYS A 17 -9.31 13.66 -9.52
N ILE A 18 -10.20 12.83 -10.10
CA ILE A 18 -9.85 11.45 -10.43
C ILE A 18 -8.76 11.52 -11.49
N VAL A 19 -7.54 11.12 -11.14
CA VAL A 19 -6.46 11.02 -12.10
C VAL A 19 -6.85 9.93 -13.11
N LYS A 20 -7.01 10.35 -14.37
CA LYS A 20 -7.44 9.45 -15.43
C LYS A 20 -6.26 8.59 -15.87
N HIS A 21 -6.41 7.28 -15.79
CA HIS A 21 -5.43 6.36 -16.35
C HIS A 21 -5.45 6.42 -17.90
N HIS A 22 -4.28 6.60 -18.50
CA HIS A 22 -4.10 6.64 -19.95
C HIS A 22 -3.58 5.30 -20.46
N HIS A 23 -4.50 4.44 -20.91
CA HIS A 23 -4.15 3.12 -21.47
C HIS A 23 -3.18 3.20 -22.65
N SER A 24 -3.26 4.27 -23.44
CA SER A 24 -2.33 4.51 -24.55
C SER A 24 -0.89 4.74 -24.10
N LEU A 25 -0.68 5.42 -22.96
CA LEU A 25 0.65 5.59 -22.37
C LEU A 25 1.18 4.26 -21.82
N ASN A 26 0.33 3.44 -21.22
CA ASN A 26 0.74 2.12 -20.77
C ASN A 26 1.15 1.23 -21.93
N ALA A 27 0.33 1.18 -22.98
CA ALA A 27 0.67 0.43 -24.20
C ALA A 27 1.96 0.94 -24.87
N LEU A 28 2.18 2.26 -24.86
CA LEU A 28 3.41 2.87 -25.38
C LEU A 28 4.61 2.48 -24.51
N ALA A 29 4.49 2.53 -23.18
CA ALA A 29 5.55 2.14 -22.25
C ALA A 29 6.00 0.70 -22.50
N ILE A 30 5.05 -0.24 -22.61
CA ILE A 30 5.34 -1.66 -22.90
C ILE A 30 6.04 -1.80 -24.26
N ARG A 31 5.54 -1.12 -25.29
CA ARG A 31 6.10 -1.21 -26.65
C ARG A 31 7.51 -0.64 -26.76
N THR A 32 7.78 0.46 -26.08
CA THR A 32 9.08 1.16 -26.17
C THR A 32 10.04 0.77 -25.06
N GLN A 33 9.62 -0.07 -24.10
CA GLN A 33 10.38 -0.44 -22.91
C GLN A 33 10.90 0.78 -22.13
N THR A 34 10.05 1.82 -22.05
CA THR A 34 10.42 3.12 -21.46
C THR A 34 9.36 3.53 -20.43
N VAL A 35 9.79 4.08 -19.30
CA VAL A 35 8.88 4.65 -18.28
C VAL A 35 8.37 6.00 -18.78
N TYR A 36 7.05 6.19 -18.76
CA TYR A 36 6.43 7.49 -19.04
C TYR A 36 5.86 8.08 -17.76
N ILE A 37 6.18 9.35 -17.50
CA ILE A 37 5.69 10.09 -16.33
C ILE A 37 4.78 11.21 -16.85
N SER A 38 3.49 11.13 -16.51
CA SER A 38 2.48 12.14 -16.84
C SER A 38 2.23 13.14 -15.72
N GLY A 39 2.69 12.82 -14.50
CA GLY A 39 2.58 13.67 -13.33
C GLY A 39 3.51 13.19 -12.21
N LYS A 40 3.93 14.13 -11.37
CA LYS A 40 4.76 13.81 -10.20
C LYS A 40 3.83 13.61 -8.99
N PRO A 41 3.75 12.41 -8.42
CA PRO A 41 3.00 12.21 -7.17
C PRO A 41 3.71 12.93 -6.01
N GLU A 42 2.92 13.55 -5.15
CA GLU A 42 3.42 14.11 -3.90
C GLU A 42 3.54 12.99 -2.87
N LEU A 43 4.74 12.80 -2.35
CA LEU A 43 5.00 11.83 -1.30
C LEU A 43 4.89 12.52 0.07
N PRO A 44 4.31 11.84 1.08
CA PRO A 44 4.26 12.41 2.42
C PRO A 44 5.66 12.57 3.00
N THR A 45 5.85 13.66 3.72
CA THR A 45 7.08 13.94 4.47
C THR A 45 6.83 13.69 5.96
N ALA A 46 7.78 13.04 6.61
CA ALA A 46 7.79 12.78 8.04
C ALA A 46 9.22 12.54 8.51
N SER A 47 9.44 12.59 9.82
CA SER A 47 10.74 12.28 10.41
C SER A 47 11.10 10.80 10.30
N ALA A 48 10.10 9.92 10.22
CA ALA A 48 10.30 8.50 9.97
C ALA A 48 9.41 7.99 8.84
N ARG A 49 9.98 7.16 7.98
CA ARG A 49 9.28 6.39 6.93
C ARG A 49 9.13 4.97 7.40
N VAL A 50 7.92 4.49 7.43
CA VAL A 50 7.61 3.10 7.79
C VAL A 50 7.02 2.41 6.56
N TYR A 51 7.60 1.29 6.18
CA TYR A 51 7.10 0.44 5.11
C TYR A 51 6.44 -0.76 5.74
N LEU A 52 5.15 -0.92 5.48
CA LEU A 52 4.29 -1.98 6.01
C LEU A 52 4.00 -3.00 4.93
N ASP A 53 4.24 -4.26 5.26
CA ASP A 53 3.82 -5.41 4.48
C ASP A 53 3.10 -6.41 5.39
N VAL A 54 2.00 -7.00 4.92
CA VAL A 54 1.16 -7.89 5.71
C VAL A 54 0.80 -9.12 4.89
N GLU A 55 0.98 -10.29 5.50
CA GLU A 55 0.60 -11.56 4.89
C GLU A 55 -0.51 -12.25 5.70
N GLY A 56 -1.39 -12.93 4.99
CA GLY A 56 -2.52 -13.61 5.60
C GLY A 56 -3.10 -14.71 4.73
N ILE A 57 -4.04 -15.45 5.30
CA ILE A 57 -4.84 -16.47 4.64
C ILE A 57 -6.28 -15.92 4.54
N PRO A 58 -6.67 -15.34 3.39
CA PRO A 58 -7.96 -14.66 3.26
C PRO A 58 -9.17 -15.53 3.56
N ASP A 59 -9.13 -16.81 3.16
CA ASP A 59 -10.22 -17.77 3.36
C ASP A 59 -10.43 -18.12 4.86
N GLU A 60 -9.38 -17.99 5.66
CA GLU A 60 -9.42 -18.20 7.11
C GLU A 60 -9.58 -16.89 7.89
N ASN A 61 -9.58 -15.77 7.19
CA ASN A 61 -9.59 -14.44 7.79
C ASN A 61 -8.50 -14.27 8.84
N PHE A 62 -7.29 -14.76 8.53
CA PHE A 62 -6.15 -14.85 9.42
C PHE A 62 -4.95 -14.11 8.83
N TYR A 63 -4.37 -13.20 9.62
CA TYR A 63 -3.12 -12.51 9.29
C TYR A 63 -1.99 -13.12 10.12
N TYR A 64 -1.01 -13.72 9.46
CA TYR A 64 0.06 -14.46 10.14
C TYR A 64 1.39 -13.70 10.19
N LEU A 65 1.57 -12.65 9.39
CA LEU A 65 2.81 -11.87 9.37
C LEU A 65 2.52 -10.38 9.24
N ILE A 66 3.17 -9.59 10.08
CA ILE A 66 3.28 -8.14 9.93
C ILE A 66 4.76 -7.81 9.81
N GLY A 67 5.18 -7.31 8.65
CA GLY A 67 6.54 -6.84 8.38
C GLY A 67 6.62 -5.33 8.42
N LEU A 68 7.62 -4.79 9.09
CA LEU A 68 7.93 -3.35 9.11
C LEU A 68 9.40 -3.10 8.78
N ILE A 69 9.65 -2.11 7.95
CA ILE A 69 10.95 -1.47 7.82
C ILE A 69 10.76 -0.01 8.24
N ILE A 70 11.55 0.45 9.20
CA ILE A 70 11.49 1.80 9.73
C ILE A 70 12.82 2.50 9.41
N ASP A 71 12.73 3.60 8.67
CA ASP A 71 13.84 4.45 8.29
C ASP A 71 13.61 5.83 8.90
N ASP A 72 14.42 6.19 9.92
CA ASP A 72 14.39 7.49 10.60
C ASP A 72 15.36 8.52 9.98
N GLY A 73 15.95 8.19 8.83
CA GLY A 73 16.94 9.01 8.13
C GLY A 73 18.37 8.82 8.65
N THR A 74 18.56 8.14 9.77
CA THR A 74 19.86 7.81 10.38
C THR A 74 20.06 6.30 10.44
N ASN A 75 19.02 5.58 10.85
CA ASN A 75 19.02 4.15 11.04
C ASN A 75 17.86 3.51 10.29
N VAL A 76 18.07 2.27 9.86
CA VAL A 76 17.02 1.41 9.32
C VAL A 76 16.86 0.21 10.25
N THR A 77 15.65 0.03 10.78
CA THR A 77 15.30 -1.12 11.63
C THR A 77 14.21 -1.94 10.97
N THR A 78 14.23 -3.25 11.22
CA THR A 78 13.26 -4.20 10.67
C THR A 78 12.57 -4.95 11.80
N HIS A 79 11.26 -5.11 11.69
CA HIS A 79 10.46 -5.94 12.58
C HIS A 79 9.65 -6.94 11.78
N SER A 80 9.56 -8.17 12.28
CA SER A 80 8.71 -9.22 11.73
C SER A 80 7.94 -9.88 12.88
N PHE A 81 6.63 -9.74 12.87
CA PHE A 81 5.75 -10.30 13.89
C PHE A 81 5.00 -11.47 13.27
N TRP A 82 5.25 -12.67 13.77
CA TRP A 82 4.66 -13.92 13.30
C TRP A 82 3.61 -14.44 14.25
N ALA A 83 2.50 -14.92 13.71
CA ALA A 83 1.47 -15.69 14.39
C ALA A 83 1.41 -17.08 13.78
N ASN A 84 1.54 -18.13 14.58
CA ASN A 84 1.47 -19.52 14.11
C ASN A 84 0.03 -19.96 13.85
N ASP A 85 -0.91 -19.34 14.55
CA ASP A 85 -2.34 -19.59 14.42
C ASP A 85 -3.17 -18.34 14.79
N LYS A 86 -4.49 -18.43 14.60
CA LYS A 86 -5.42 -17.31 14.82
C LYS A 86 -5.42 -16.80 16.27
N SER A 87 -5.06 -17.60 17.25
CA SER A 87 -5.03 -17.18 18.67
C SER A 87 -3.90 -16.20 18.96
N GLU A 88 -2.82 -16.23 18.16
CA GLU A 88 -1.67 -15.34 18.29
C GLU A 88 -1.82 -14.03 17.49
N GLU A 89 -2.81 -13.93 16.61
CA GLU A 89 -3.03 -12.76 15.74
C GLU A 89 -3.17 -11.45 16.54
N LYS A 90 -3.89 -11.49 17.68
CA LYS A 90 -3.99 -10.35 18.59
C LYS A 90 -2.60 -9.91 19.10
N THR A 91 -1.73 -10.86 19.40
CA THR A 91 -0.39 -10.59 19.93
C THR A 91 0.47 -9.83 18.93
N ILE A 92 0.48 -10.27 17.67
CA ILE A 92 1.24 -9.58 16.62
C ILE A 92 0.67 -8.20 16.31
N TRP A 93 -0.67 -8.05 16.38
CA TRP A 93 -1.31 -6.75 16.25
C TRP A 93 -0.89 -5.78 17.35
N MET A 94 -0.91 -6.21 18.61
CA MET A 94 -0.50 -5.37 19.74
C MET A 94 0.99 -5.01 19.66
N SER A 95 1.85 -5.94 19.22
CA SER A 95 3.28 -5.67 19.00
C SER A 95 3.50 -4.61 17.92
N PHE A 96 2.74 -4.67 16.82
CA PHE A 96 2.73 -3.63 15.79
C PHE A 96 2.34 -2.27 16.37
N LEU A 97 1.26 -2.20 17.18
CA LEU A 97 0.81 -0.94 17.78
C LEU A 97 1.85 -0.35 18.74
N GLU A 98 2.53 -1.17 19.53
CA GLU A 98 3.58 -0.70 20.46
C GLU A 98 4.76 -0.08 19.69
N VAL A 99 5.16 -0.67 18.56
CA VAL A 99 6.20 -0.06 17.69
C VAL A 99 5.71 1.26 17.11
N MET A 100 4.50 1.30 16.57
CA MET A 100 3.93 2.52 15.95
C MET A 100 3.73 3.66 16.96
N LYS A 101 3.52 3.33 18.23
CA LYS A 101 3.40 4.30 19.33
C LYS A 101 4.70 5.06 19.59
N LEU A 102 5.83 4.40 19.40
CA LEU A 102 7.16 4.99 19.62
C LEU A 102 7.59 5.98 18.53
N ILE A 103 6.87 6.02 17.39
CA ILE A 103 7.20 6.89 16.27
C ILE A 103 6.24 8.09 16.26
N PRO A 104 6.62 9.27 16.73
CA PRO A 104 5.70 10.40 16.88
C PRO A 104 5.25 10.99 15.55
N ASP A 105 6.16 11.14 14.59
CA ASP A 105 5.89 11.68 13.25
C ASP A 105 6.29 10.65 12.19
N VAL A 106 5.29 10.04 11.55
CA VAL A 106 5.42 8.90 10.66
C VAL A 106 4.75 9.15 9.32
N ALA A 107 5.35 8.66 8.25
CA ALA A 107 4.69 8.37 6.98
C ALA A 107 4.69 6.84 6.80
N LEU A 108 3.50 6.23 6.78
CA LEU A 108 3.32 4.79 6.65
C LEU A 108 3.03 4.44 5.20
N PHE A 109 4.00 3.83 4.53
CA PHE A 109 3.89 3.40 3.14
C PHE A 109 3.43 1.95 3.05
N HIS A 110 2.51 1.69 2.15
CA HIS A 110 2.06 0.34 1.81
C HIS A 110 1.74 0.24 0.31
N TYR A 111 1.59 -0.98 -0.20
CA TYR A 111 1.35 -1.21 -1.61
C TYR A 111 0.00 -1.90 -1.87
N GLY A 112 -0.97 -1.13 -2.37
CA GLY A 112 -2.32 -1.64 -2.62
C GLY A 112 -3.29 -1.34 -1.47
N SER A 113 -4.33 -2.14 -1.34
CA SER A 113 -5.41 -1.90 -0.36
C SER A 113 -5.47 -2.95 0.75
N TYR A 114 -4.57 -3.93 0.73
CA TYR A 114 -4.61 -5.05 1.67
C TYR A 114 -4.29 -4.59 3.09
N GLU A 115 -3.23 -3.81 3.27
CA GLU A 115 -2.78 -3.27 4.55
C GLU A 115 -3.82 -2.30 5.15
N THR A 116 -4.50 -1.52 4.31
CA THR A 116 -5.59 -0.65 4.78
C THR A 116 -6.77 -1.47 5.33
N LYS A 117 -7.11 -2.58 4.67
CA LYS A 117 -8.14 -3.52 5.16
C LYS A 117 -7.71 -4.16 6.45
N PHE A 118 -6.46 -4.63 6.51
CA PHE A 118 -5.85 -5.19 7.71
C PHE A 118 -5.96 -4.23 8.91
N ILE A 119 -5.46 -3.01 8.81
CA ILE A 119 -5.52 -2.01 9.88
C ILE A 119 -6.95 -1.78 10.35
N LYS A 120 -7.90 -1.69 9.42
CA LYS A 120 -9.32 -1.51 9.75
C LYS A 120 -9.89 -2.71 10.49
N GLN A 121 -9.61 -3.91 10.01
CA GLN A 121 -10.13 -5.16 10.57
C GLN A 121 -9.55 -5.42 11.96
N MET A 122 -8.23 -5.37 12.10
CA MET A 122 -7.55 -5.60 13.37
C MET A 122 -7.94 -4.58 14.44
N GLY A 123 -8.04 -3.30 14.03
CA GLY A 123 -8.53 -2.25 14.94
C GLY A 123 -9.97 -2.44 15.36
N SER A 124 -10.83 -3.03 14.51
CA SER A 124 -12.23 -3.37 14.85
C SER A 124 -12.32 -4.61 15.75
N GLU A 125 -11.50 -5.62 15.49
CA GLU A 125 -11.56 -6.94 16.16
C GLU A 125 -10.85 -6.92 17.53
N TYR A 126 -9.64 -6.35 17.57
CA TYR A 126 -8.78 -6.39 18.75
C TYR A 126 -8.62 -5.03 19.44
N GLY A 127 -9.15 -3.98 18.85
CA GLY A 127 -9.07 -2.62 19.39
C GLY A 127 -7.68 -2.01 19.27
N GLY A 128 -7.46 -0.99 20.11
CA GLY A 128 -6.25 -0.20 20.18
C GLY A 128 -6.55 1.22 20.66
N ASN A 129 -5.50 2.01 20.95
CA ASN A 129 -5.69 3.42 21.27
C ASN A 129 -6.26 4.17 20.07
N THR A 130 -7.38 4.86 20.24
CA THR A 130 -8.12 5.52 19.16
C THR A 130 -7.28 6.58 18.43
N GLU A 131 -6.51 7.38 19.18
CA GLU A 131 -5.62 8.40 18.58
C GLU A 131 -4.51 7.75 17.75
N LEU A 132 -3.94 6.66 18.24
CA LEU A 132 -2.91 5.91 17.51
C LEU A 132 -3.47 5.31 16.22
N LEU A 133 -4.65 4.70 16.28
CA LEU A 133 -5.31 4.13 15.10
C LEU A 133 -5.64 5.21 14.06
N GLU A 134 -6.12 6.37 14.50
CA GLU A 134 -6.39 7.49 13.60
C GLU A 134 -5.10 8.06 13.00
N LYS A 135 -4.05 8.19 13.80
CA LYS A 135 -2.70 8.57 13.32
C LYS A 135 -2.22 7.60 12.25
N ILE A 136 -2.26 6.27 12.50
CA ILE A 136 -1.85 5.25 11.54
C ILE A 136 -2.65 5.39 10.24
N ARG A 137 -3.98 5.56 10.31
CA ARG A 137 -4.84 5.70 9.13
C ARG A 137 -4.56 6.98 8.36
N SER A 138 -4.47 8.12 9.04
CA SER A 138 -4.27 9.43 8.40
C SER A 138 -2.87 9.59 7.80
N ARG A 139 -1.89 8.86 8.32
CA ARG A 139 -0.50 8.87 7.86
C ARG A 139 -0.16 7.72 6.90
N SER A 140 -1.14 6.86 6.58
CA SER A 140 -1.00 5.80 5.58
C SER A 140 -1.01 6.35 4.17
N PHE A 141 -0.08 5.87 3.36
CA PHE A 141 0.11 6.28 1.97
C PHE A 141 0.21 5.05 1.05
N ASN A 142 -0.75 4.93 0.14
CA ASN A 142 -0.77 3.84 -0.83
C ASN A 142 0.09 4.19 -2.04
N VAL A 143 1.26 3.56 -2.15
CA VAL A 143 2.22 3.78 -3.24
C VAL A 143 1.61 3.43 -4.61
N LEU A 144 0.81 2.36 -4.69
CA LEU A 144 0.13 2.00 -5.93
C LEU A 144 -0.80 3.11 -6.42
N SER A 145 -1.52 3.78 -5.51
CA SER A 145 -2.39 4.92 -5.86
C SER A 145 -1.59 6.12 -6.36
N ALA A 146 -0.37 6.32 -5.85
CA ALA A 146 0.53 7.38 -6.31
C ALA A 146 1.12 7.09 -7.70
N ILE A 147 1.38 5.81 -7.99
CA ILE A 147 1.85 5.39 -9.31
C ILE A 147 0.72 5.49 -10.34
N TYR A 148 -0.49 5.03 -9.97
CA TYR A 148 -1.61 4.90 -10.89
C TYR A 148 -2.01 6.24 -11.54
N GLY A 149 -1.93 6.29 -12.86
CA GLY A 149 -2.27 7.47 -13.65
C GLY A 149 -1.17 8.56 -13.70
N HIS A 150 -0.08 8.39 -12.98
CA HIS A 150 1.07 9.31 -13.00
C HIS A 150 2.31 8.71 -13.65
N ILE A 151 2.60 7.42 -13.35
CA ILE A 151 3.79 6.73 -13.82
C ILE A 151 3.36 5.47 -14.56
N TYR A 152 3.85 5.28 -15.76
CA TYR A 152 3.55 4.15 -16.64
C TYR A 152 4.82 3.35 -16.86
N PHE A 153 4.93 2.26 -16.10
CA PHE A 153 6.03 1.32 -16.25
C PHE A 153 5.81 0.42 -17.47
N PRO A 154 6.86 -0.10 -18.11
CA PRO A 154 6.76 -1.04 -19.22
C PRO A 154 6.44 -2.47 -18.72
N THR A 155 5.46 -2.58 -17.84
CA THR A 155 5.00 -3.83 -17.23
C THR A 155 3.53 -4.06 -17.58
N TYR A 156 3.12 -5.33 -17.69
CA TYR A 156 1.72 -5.68 -17.99
C TYR A 156 0.78 -5.40 -16.82
N SER A 157 1.31 -5.37 -15.61
CA SER A 157 0.56 -5.00 -14.41
C SER A 157 1.36 -4.01 -13.55
N ASN A 158 0.66 -3.31 -12.66
CA ASN A 158 1.28 -2.43 -11.66
C ASN A 158 1.43 -3.16 -10.31
N ASP A 159 1.59 -4.49 -10.30
CA ASP A 159 1.93 -5.20 -9.07
C ASP A 159 3.37 -4.89 -8.64
N LEU A 160 3.62 -4.99 -7.33
CA LEU A 160 4.90 -4.65 -6.74
C LEU A 160 6.06 -5.47 -7.33
N LYS A 161 5.84 -6.77 -7.56
CA LYS A 161 6.89 -7.67 -8.07
C LYS A 161 7.30 -7.32 -9.49
N SER A 162 6.33 -7.04 -10.37
CA SER A 162 6.59 -6.63 -11.76
C SER A 162 7.36 -5.31 -11.83
N ILE A 163 6.93 -4.30 -11.07
CA ILE A 163 7.62 -3.00 -11.04
C ILE A 163 9.00 -3.13 -10.40
N ALA A 164 9.11 -3.80 -9.26
CA ALA A 164 10.39 -4.00 -8.57
C ALA A 164 11.40 -4.73 -9.46
N SER A 165 10.98 -5.79 -10.15
CA SER A 165 11.83 -6.49 -11.11
C SER A 165 12.31 -5.57 -12.25
N PHE A 166 11.40 -4.74 -12.79
CA PHE A 166 11.77 -3.80 -13.85
C PHE A 166 12.81 -2.78 -13.40
N ILE A 167 12.73 -2.26 -12.18
CA ILE A 167 13.72 -1.32 -11.64
C ILE A 167 15.00 -2.00 -11.13
N GLY A 168 15.12 -3.31 -11.32
CA GLY A 168 16.34 -4.07 -10.98
C GLY A 168 16.41 -4.56 -9.53
N PHE A 169 15.32 -4.48 -8.77
CA PHE A 169 15.25 -5.06 -7.43
C PHE A 169 15.23 -6.59 -7.52
N LYS A 170 16.04 -7.23 -6.71
CA LYS A 170 16.07 -8.68 -6.57
C LYS A 170 15.59 -9.04 -5.18
N TRP A 171 14.62 -9.94 -5.11
CA TRP A 171 14.17 -10.52 -3.84
C TRP A 171 15.29 -11.45 -3.33
N SER A 172 15.54 -11.41 -2.02
CA SER A 172 16.37 -12.44 -1.37
C SER A 172 15.57 -13.74 -1.31
N ASP A 173 16.19 -14.83 -1.70
CA ASP A 173 15.66 -16.18 -1.50
C ASP A 173 15.56 -16.51 -0.01
#